data_6795766278bec5b2a921f94876f9963a
#
_entry.id   6795766278bec5b2a921f94876f9963a
#
_cell.length_a   1.000
_cell.length_b   1.000
_cell.length_c   1.000
_cell.angle_alpha   90.00
_cell.angle_beta   90.00
_cell.angle_gamma   90.00
#
_symmetry.space_group_name_H-M   'P 1'
#
loop_
_entity.id
_entity.type
_entity.pdbx_description
1 polymer ?
#
loop_
_entity_poly.entity_id
_entity_poly.type
_entity_poly.pdbx_seq_one_letter_code
_entity_poly.pdbx_strand_id
1 'polypeptide(L)'
;MAQQIIEGTFARKLGWGTANATPLTVGFWSRCSSPLTFSYYIRNVIGTDAAYLKEITVAGNTWTWNSFTVPANANGTWNSNTSTCFHTGLSLACGTDYANSTLETWLTEANTFGSTTQDNFSALGAGNTFNTTGWIAIPGEHTISEEDAHKFLLPYDYELQRCQRYYEITRHFWNGVSAGALHNYSSSVGFAAAKRTLPSFSFGSQTNSARFPSASSAATGDILGASAVYVAASSGGNEAWGANVISNARMS
;
A
#
# COMPACT_ATOMS: atom_id res chain seq x y z
N MET A 1 7.65 11.41 -3.23
CA MET A 1 6.31 11.01 -3.70
C MET A 1 5.80 9.91 -2.79
N ALA A 2 4.57 10.02 -2.26
CA ALA A 2 3.87 8.95 -1.55
C ALA A 2 2.78 8.40 -2.48
N GLN A 3 2.78 7.09 -2.77
CA GLN A 3 1.94 6.49 -3.78
C GLN A 3 1.26 5.24 -3.25
N GLN A 4 -0.01 5.06 -3.59
CA GLN A 4 -0.79 3.85 -3.41
C GLN A 4 -1.20 3.29 -4.78
N ILE A 5 -0.99 1.99 -4.97
CA ILE A 5 -1.46 1.26 -6.14
C ILE A 5 -2.86 0.69 -5.82
N ILE A 6 -3.82 0.94 -6.71
CA ILE A 6 -5.22 0.56 -6.52
C ILE A 6 -5.59 -0.57 -7.48
N GLU A 7 -6.21 -1.61 -6.95
CA GLU A 7 -6.73 -2.74 -7.73
C GLU A 7 -7.96 -2.34 -8.56
N GLY A 8 -8.14 -3.02 -9.68
CA GLY A 8 -9.32 -2.87 -10.53
C GLY A 8 -10.63 -3.24 -9.85
N THR A 9 -10.61 -4.09 -8.83
CA THR A 9 -11.80 -4.39 -8.02
C THR A 9 -12.38 -3.17 -7.31
N PHE A 10 -11.56 -2.16 -6.98
CA PHE A 10 -12.04 -0.88 -6.48
C PHE A 10 -12.56 0.00 -7.62
N ALA A 11 -11.82 0.12 -8.73
CA ALA A 11 -12.24 0.90 -9.89
C ALA A 11 -13.56 0.42 -10.49
N ARG A 12 -13.83 -0.89 -10.43
CA ARG A 12 -15.11 -1.47 -10.85
C ARG A 12 -16.30 -0.89 -10.08
N LYS A 13 -16.13 -0.55 -8.79
CA LYS A 13 -17.17 0.11 -7.98
C LYS A 13 -17.45 1.53 -8.44
N LEU A 14 -16.47 2.18 -9.08
CA LEU A 14 -16.59 3.51 -9.64
C LEU A 14 -17.23 3.49 -11.04
N GLY A 15 -17.26 2.34 -11.70
CA GLY A 15 -17.74 2.21 -13.09
C GLY A 15 -16.91 3.00 -14.11
N TRP A 16 -15.68 3.39 -13.77
CA TRP A 16 -14.81 4.17 -14.66
C TRP A 16 -14.54 3.43 -15.97
N GLY A 17 -14.47 4.18 -17.06
CA GLY A 17 -14.40 3.65 -18.42
C GLY A 17 -15.76 3.21 -18.99
N THR A 18 -16.86 3.54 -18.33
CA THR A 18 -18.21 3.22 -18.78
C THR A 18 -19.15 4.43 -18.67
N ALA A 19 -20.30 4.36 -19.34
CA ALA A 19 -21.34 5.39 -19.23
C ALA A 19 -21.92 5.55 -17.80
N ASN A 20 -21.71 4.55 -16.93
CA ASN A 20 -22.17 4.56 -15.54
C ASN A 20 -21.07 5.00 -14.57
N ALA A 21 -20.03 5.66 -15.06
CA ALA A 21 -18.95 6.16 -14.22
C ALA A 21 -19.46 7.09 -13.11
N THR A 22 -19.00 6.88 -11.90
CA THR A 22 -19.33 7.71 -10.72
C THR A 22 -18.12 8.50 -10.26
N PRO A 23 -18.31 9.68 -9.66
CA PRO A 23 -17.24 10.43 -9.02
C PRO A 23 -16.59 9.64 -7.87
N LEU A 24 -15.45 10.12 -7.41
CA LEU A 24 -14.76 9.60 -6.22
C LEU A 24 -14.52 10.75 -5.25
N THR A 25 -15.10 10.68 -4.07
CA THR A 25 -14.74 11.59 -2.97
C THR A 25 -13.50 11.09 -2.26
N VAL A 26 -12.52 11.97 -2.12
CA VAL A 26 -11.26 11.71 -1.41
C VAL A 26 -11.18 12.66 -0.21
N GLY A 27 -10.77 12.12 0.94
CA GLY A 27 -10.51 12.91 2.14
C GLY A 27 -9.27 12.41 2.87
N PHE A 28 -8.51 13.31 3.47
CA PHE A 28 -7.36 12.97 4.31
C PHE A 28 -6.88 14.18 5.11
N TRP A 29 -6.22 13.88 6.21
CA TRP A 29 -5.47 14.87 6.97
C TRP A 29 -4.04 14.99 6.45
N SER A 30 -3.57 16.22 6.35
CA SER A 30 -2.15 16.50 6.05
C SER A 30 -1.59 17.58 6.97
N ARG A 31 -0.29 17.50 7.24
CA ARG A 31 0.48 18.48 7.98
C ARG A 31 1.90 18.55 7.44
N CYS A 32 2.37 19.75 7.18
CA CYS A 32 3.78 20.00 6.90
C CYS A 32 4.37 20.91 7.99
N SER A 33 5.65 20.77 8.29
CA SER A 33 6.35 21.64 9.24
C SER A 33 6.48 23.09 8.76
N SER A 34 6.38 23.31 7.45
CA SER A 34 6.38 24.63 6.79
C SER A 34 5.17 24.74 5.86
N PRO A 35 4.71 25.95 5.49
CA PRO A 35 3.70 26.08 4.45
C PRO A 35 4.13 25.36 3.17
N LEU A 36 3.20 24.64 2.54
CA LEU A 36 3.49 23.84 1.35
C LEU A 36 2.27 23.73 0.46
N THR A 37 2.47 23.93 -0.83
CA THR A 37 1.52 23.59 -1.88
C THR A 37 2.01 22.32 -2.57
N PHE A 38 1.19 21.28 -2.61
CA PHE A 38 1.50 19.98 -3.20
C PHE A 38 0.34 19.47 -4.04
N SER A 39 0.56 18.43 -4.83
CA SER A 39 -0.48 17.86 -5.66
C SER A 39 -0.94 16.50 -5.17
N TYR A 40 -2.23 16.28 -5.14
CA TYR A 40 -2.84 14.95 -5.20
C TYR A 40 -3.00 14.56 -6.66
N TYR A 41 -2.75 13.29 -6.99
CA TYR A 41 -2.92 12.78 -8.33
C TYR A 41 -3.59 11.40 -8.35
N ILE A 42 -4.31 11.15 -9.44
CA ILE A 42 -4.70 9.81 -9.89
C ILE A 42 -4.15 9.63 -11.30
N ARG A 43 -3.62 8.44 -11.58
CA ARG A 43 -3.09 8.10 -12.89
C ARG A 43 -3.50 6.69 -13.27
N ASN A 44 -4.20 6.56 -14.40
CA ASN A 44 -4.41 5.28 -15.05
C ASN A 44 -3.09 4.83 -15.70
N VAL A 45 -2.65 3.62 -15.42
CA VAL A 45 -1.38 3.06 -15.96
C VAL A 45 -1.63 1.94 -16.97
N ILE A 46 -2.89 1.72 -17.36
CA ILE A 46 -3.32 0.56 -18.14
C ILE A 46 -4.19 1.03 -19.31
N GLY A 47 -3.67 0.80 -20.52
CA GLY A 47 -4.39 0.89 -21.78
C GLY A 47 -4.67 2.28 -22.31
N THR A 48 -5.19 3.20 -21.53
CA THR A 48 -5.45 4.58 -21.93
C THR A 48 -4.91 5.52 -20.89
N ASP A 49 -4.00 6.35 -21.29
CA ASP A 49 -3.40 7.34 -20.42
C ASP A 49 -4.46 8.33 -19.94
N ALA A 50 -4.65 8.39 -18.65
CA ALA A 50 -5.52 9.36 -17.99
C ALA A 50 -4.92 9.78 -16.66
N ALA A 51 -4.85 11.07 -16.42
CA ALA A 51 -4.40 11.63 -15.14
C ALA A 51 -5.40 12.68 -14.64
N TYR A 52 -5.48 12.78 -13.32
CA TYR A 52 -6.21 13.83 -12.62
C TYR A 52 -5.30 14.45 -11.59
N LEU A 53 -5.29 15.77 -11.52
CA LEU A 53 -4.51 16.57 -10.57
C LEU A 53 -5.40 17.46 -9.74
N LYS A 54 -5.11 17.51 -8.43
CA LYS A 54 -5.67 18.51 -7.50
C LYS A 54 -4.53 19.12 -6.69
N GLU A 55 -4.42 20.44 -6.78
CA GLU A 55 -3.48 21.19 -5.94
C GLU A 55 -4.07 21.43 -4.56
N ILE A 56 -3.24 21.32 -3.52
CA ILE A 56 -3.60 21.43 -2.11
C ILE A 56 -2.55 22.28 -1.42
N THR A 57 -2.99 23.28 -0.65
CA THR A 57 -2.12 24.13 0.15
C THR A 57 -2.37 23.91 1.63
N VAL A 58 -1.32 23.72 2.40
CA VAL A 58 -1.38 23.58 3.87
C VAL A 58 -0.55 24.64 4.54
N ALA A 59 -1.05 25.14 5.65
CA ALA A 59 -0.29 26.04 6.54
C ALA A 59 0.79 25.25 7.30
N GLY A 60 1.86 25.93 7.68
CA GLY A 60 2.93 25.32 8.47
C GLY A 60 2.45 24.87 9.85
N ASN A 61 2.90 23.71 10.29
CA ASN A 61 2.65 23.13 11.61
C ASN A 61 1.18 22.87 12.01
N THR A 62 0.26 22.93 11.06
CA THR A 62 -1.18 22.74 11.31
C THR A 62 -1.69 21.50 10.59
N TRP A 63 -2.46 20.66 11.28
CA TRP A 63 -3.22 19.61 10.65
C TRP A 63 -4.38 20.24 9.86
N THR A 64 -4.47 19.92 8.59
CA THR A 64 -5.49 20.42 7.68
C THR A 64 -6.29 19.24 7.13
N TRP A 65 -7.60 19.31 7.26
CA TRP A 65 -8.52 18.38 6.59
C TRP A 65 -8.67 18.79 5.12
N ASN A 66 -8.41 17.86 4.23
CA ASN A 66 -8.60 18.04 2.79
C ASN A 66 -9.69 17.09 2.33
N SER A 67 -10.74 17.62 1.71
CA SER A 67 -11.81 16.82 1.10
C SER A 67 -12.20 17.42 -0.24
N PHE A 68 -12.28 16.59 -1.26
CA PHE A 68 -12.64 16.99 -2.61
C PHE A 68 -13.20 15.83 -3.42
N THR A 69 -13.90 16.12 -4.48
CA THR A 69 -14.45 15.14 -5.41
C THR A 69 -13.64 15.11 -6.71
N VAL A 70 -13.16 13.91 -7.05
CA VAL A 70 -12.61 13.61 -8.37
C VAL A 70 -13.77 13.31 -9.30
N PRO A 71 -13.92 14.01 -10.44
CA PRO A 71 -15.02 13.79 -11.37
C PRO A 71 -15.02 12.38 -11.96
N ALA A 72 -16.18 11.90 -12.36
CA ALA A 72 -16.32 10.63 -13.06
C ALA A 72 -15.49 10.61 -14.34
N ASN A 73 -14.89 9.46 -14.66
CA ASN A 73 -14.21 9.25 -15.94
C ASN A 73 -14.89 8.14 -16.73
N ALA A 74 -15.70 8.50 -17.71
CA ALA A 74 -16.37 7.56 -18.60
C ALA A 74 -15.46 7.01 -19.71
N ASN A 75 -14.27 7.60 -19.89
CA ASN A 75 -13.37 7.29 -20.98
C ASN A 75 -12.25 6.34 -20.54
N GLY A 76 -11.65 5.69 -21.54
CA GLY A 76 -10.47 4.86 -21.35
C GLY A 76 -10.77 3.45 -20.90
N THR A 77 -9.73 2.65 -20.78
CA THR A 77 -9.79 1.27 -20.30
C THR A 77 -9.30 1.21 -18.86
N TRP A 78 -10.13 0.67 -17.98
CA TRP A 78 -9.81 0.52 -16.57
C TRP A 78 -9.93 -0.96 -16.17
N ASN A 79 -8.91 -1.50 -15.52
CA ASN A 79 -8.98 -2.87 -15.03
C ASN A 79 -10.10 -3.03 -14.00
N SER A 80 -10.77 -4.16 -14.05
CA SER A 80 -11.87 -4.51 -13.13
C SER A 80 -11.60 -5.74 -12.25
N ASN A 81 -10.39 -6.30 -12.34
CA ASN A 81 -9.93 -7.48 -11.62
C ASN A 81 -8.95 -7.12 -10.48
N THR A 82 -8.23 -8.11 -9.95
CA THR A 82 -7.24 -7.92 -8.88
C THR A 82 -5.90 -7.34 -9.36
N SER A 83 -5.73 -7.08 -10.66
CA SER A 83 -4.53 -6.43 -11.19
C SER A 83 -4.56 -4.93 -10.88
N THR A 84 -3.40 -4.28 -11.00
CA THR A 84 -3.26 -2.83 -10.93
C THR A 84 -4.23 -2.15 -11.88
N CYS A 85 -4.92 -1.12 -11.42
CA CYS A 85 -5.79 -0.29 -12.24
C CYS A 85 -5.26 1.13 -12.35
N PHE A 86 -5.04 1.77 -11.22
CA PHE A 86 -4.50 3.13 -11.21
C PHE A 86 -3.57 3.36 -10.02
N HIS A 87 -2.74 4.34 -10.14
CA HIS A 87 -1.94 4.88 -9.06
C HIS A 87 -2.60 6.16 -8.55
N THR A 88 -2.58 6.33 -7.23
CA THR A 88 -2.98 7.58 -6.57
C THR A 88 -1.95 7.95 -5.54
N GLY A 89 -1.80 9.23 -5.25
CA GLY A 89 -0.82 9.64 -4.26
C GLY A 89 -0.64 11.14 -4.13
N LEU A 90 0.40 11.50 -3.41
CA LEU A 90 0.82 12.88 -3.19
C LEU A 90 2.17 13.12 -3.85
N SER A 91 2.24 14.17 -4.65
CA SER A 91 3.46 14.67 -5.24
C SER A 91 3.95 15.86 -4.42
N LEU A 92 5.00 15.67 -3.66
CA LEU A 92 5.62 16.72 -2.82
C LEU A 92 6.74 17.46 -3.56
N ALA A 93 7.17 16.95 -4.69
CA ALA A 93 8.12 17.53 -5.60
C ALA A 93 7.93 16.93 -6.98
N CYS A 94 7.92 17.74 -8.03
CA CYS A 94 7.73 17.30 -9.40
C CYS A 94 8.68 18.07 -10.33
N GLY A 95 9.29 17.37 -11.28
CA GLY A 95 10.04 18.01 -12.36
C GLY A 95 9.09 18.48 -13.46
N THR A 96 9.53 19.41 -14.28
CA THR A 96 8.75 20.05 -15.36
C THR A 96 8.15 19.04 -16.34
N ASP A 97 8.86 17.96 -16.64
CA ASP A 97 8.43 16.90 -17.58
C ASP A 97 7.25 16.07 -17.08
N TYR A 98 6.93 16.19 -15.80
CA TYR A 98 5.86 15.45 -15.12
C TYR A 98 4.81 16.35 -14.48
N ALA A 99 4.90 17.64 -14.74
CA ALA A 99 3.99 18.65 -14.22
C ALA A 99 3.01 19.15 -15.29
N ASN A 100 1.77 19.46 -14.91
CA ASN A 100 0.77 20.03 -15.79
C ASN A 100 0.08 21.21 -15.11
N SER A 101 -0.31 22.20 -15.91
CA SER A 101 -1.04 23.38 -15.42
C SER A 101 -2.56 23.18 -15.36
N THR A 102 -3.06 22.14 -16.01
CA THR A 102 -4.50 21.84 -16.01
C THR A 102 -4.84 20.99 -14.77
N LEU A 103 -5.70 21.53 -13.94
CA LEU A 103 -6.09 20.94 -12.66
C LEU A 103 -7.58 20.60 -12.66
N GLU A 104 -7.97 19.67 -11.80
CA GLU A 104 -9.36 19.31 -11.48
C GLU A 104 -10.18 18.76 -12.67
N THR A 105 -9.49 18.38 -13.74
CA THR A 105 -10.07 17.71 -14.91
C THR A 105 -9.22 16.50 -15.31
N TRP A 106 -9.83 15.57 -16.05
CA TRP A 106 -9.08 14.44 -16.57
C TRP A 106 -8.24 14.85 -17.77
N LEU A 107 -6.96 14.52 -17.71
CA LEU A 107 -5.97 14.69 -18.77
C LEU A 107 -5.82 13.40 -19.56
N THR A 108 -5.45 13.49 -20.82
CA THR A 108 -5.13 12.34 -21.69
C THR A 108 -3.62 12.06 -21.72
N GLU A 109 -2.93 12.24 -20.60
CA GLU A 109 -1.48 12.13 -20.46
C GLU A 109 -1.09 11.15 -19.37
N ALA A 110 -0.17 10.24 -19.71
CA ALA A 110 0.25 9.16 -18.79
C ALA A 110 1.19 9.60 -17.67
N ASN A 111 2.02 10.58 -17.89
CA ASN A 111 3.17 10.87 -17.03
C ASN A 111 3.02 12.15 -16.21
N THR A 112 1.81 12.43 -15.76
CA THR A 112 1.53 13.63 -14.99
C THR A 112 1.32 13.28 -13.53
N PHE A 113 2.13 13.88 -12.64
CA PHE A 113 2.13 13.61 -11.21
C PHE A 113 1.95 14.86 -10.35
N GLY A 114 2.18 16.04 -10.90
CA GLY A 114 2.15 17.27 -10.13
C GLY A 114 1.70 18.48 -10.92
N SER A 115 1.36 19.54 -10.20
CA SER A 115 1.06 20.85 -10.74
C SER A 115 2.34 21.58 -11.10
N THR A 116 2.27 22.45 -12.13
CA THR A 116 3.38 23.38 -12.46
C THR A 116 3.59 24.45 -11.40
N THR A 117 2.63 24.65 -10.51
CA THR A 117 2.62 25.69 -9.47
C THR A 117 2.88 25.12 -8.07
N GLN A 118 3.02 23.79 -7.91
CA GLN A 118 3.32 23.20 -6.62
C GLN A 118 4.73 23.54 -6.14
N ASP A 119 4.89 23.57 -4.84
CA ASP A 119 6.21 23.73 -4.21
C ASP A 119 7.07 22.46 -4.36
N ASN A 120 8.37 22.64 -4.17
CA ASN A 120 9.31 21.54 -4.06
C ASN A 120 9.64 21.30 -2.58
N PHE A 121 9.06 20.27 -1.97
CA PHE A 121 9.31 19.93 -0.57
C PHE A 121 10.80 19.75 -0.26
N SER A 122 11.60 19.23 -1.19
CA SER A 122 13.05 19.08 -0.98
C SER A 122 13.80 20.40 -0.83
N ALA A 123 13.22 21.49 -1.36
CA ALA A 123 13.80 22.83 -1.22
C ALA A 123 13.58 23.44 0.17
N LEU A 124 12.72 22.88 1.00
CA LEU A 124 12.53 23.32 2.39
C LEU A 124 13.73 22.98 3.29
N GLY A 125 14.63 22.12 2.83
CA GLY A 125 15.83 21.73 3.57
C GLY A 125 15.61 20.60 4.59
N ALA A 126 16.70 20.18 5.21
CA ALA A 126 16.69 19.10 6.20
C ALA A 126 15.90 19.48 7.46
N GLY A 127 15.24 18.48 8.07
CA GLY A 127 14.44 18.66 9.28
C GLY A 127 12.98 18.97 9.03
N ASN A 128 12.58 19.31 7.79
CA ASN A 128 11.17 19.44 7.46
C ASN A 128 10.48 18.08 7.38
N THR A 129 9.24 18.03 7.83
CA THR A 129 8.42 16.81 7.85
C THR A 129 7.09 17.04 7.16
N PHE A 130 6.62 16.02 6.43
CA PHE A 130 5.28 15.95 5.90
C PHE A 130 4.59 14.70 6.45
N ASN A 131 3.40 14.85 6.98
CA ASN A 131 2.62 13.79 7.59
C ASN A 131 1.22 13.75 6.97
N THR A 132 0.68 12.56 6.81
CA THR A 132 -0.69 12.34 6.36
C THR A 132 -1.33 11.17 7.07
N THR A 133 -2.64 11.23 7.29
CA THR A 133 -3.43 10.19 7.96
C THR A 133 -4.91 10.29 7.62
N GLY A 134 -5.71 9.34 8.07
CA GLY A 134 -7.17 9.37 7.97
C GLY A 134 -7.69 9.38 6.53
N TRP A 135 -7.07 8.58 5.66
CA TRP A 135 -7.42 8.49 4.25
C TRP A 135 -8.80 7.86 4.04
N ILE A 136 -9.64 8.56 3.28
CA ILE A 136 -10.98 8.15 2.90
C ILE A 136 -11.09 8.20 1.38
N ALA A 137 -11.67 7.17 0.77
CA ALA A 137 -11.97 7.11 -0.66
C ALA A 137 -13.32 6.43 -0.85
N ILE A 138 -14.34 7.20 -1.22
CA ILE A 138 -15.73 6.76 -1.28
C ILE A 138 -16.30 7.02 -2.68
N PRO A 139 -16.86 6.01 -3.36
CA PRO A 139 -17.59 6.22 -4.61
C PRO A 139 -18.77 7.19 -4.42
N GLY A 140 -18.93 8.09 -5.36
CA GLY A 140 -19.97 9.14 -5.32
C GLY A 140 -19.42 10.49 -4.93
N GLU A 141 -20.29 11.49 -5.01
CA GLU A 141 -20.02 12.86 -4.56
C GLU A 141 -20.54 13.05 -3.15
N HIS A 142 -19.63 13.33 -2.21
CA HIS A 142 -19.94 13.51 -0.80
C HIS A 142 -19.26 14.76 -0.25
N THR A 143 -19.95 15.50 0.57
CA THR A 143 -19.34 16.57 1.36
C THR A 143 -18.98 16.00 2.74
N ILE A 144 -17.68 15.84 2.98
CA ILE A 144 -17.17 15.30 4.26
C ILE A 144 -16.50 16.45 5.00
N SER A 145 -17.16 16.91 6.07
CA SER A 145 -16.57 17.91 6.95
C SER A 145 -15.43 17.31 7.79
N GLU A 146 -14.58 18.16 8.33
CA GLU A 146 -13.54 17.77 9.29
C GLU A 146 -14.14 17.03 10.50
N GLU A 147 -15.27 17.52 11.00
CA GLU A 147 -15.97 16.95 12.15
C GLU A 147 -16.52 15.55 11.85
N ASP A 148 -16.97 15.30 10.61
CA ASP A 148 -17.56 14.02 10.21
C ASP A 148 -16.55 13.00 9.72
N ALA A 149 -15.31 13.41 9.47
CA ALA A 149 -14.27 12.56 8.88
C ALA A 149 -14.08 11.23 9.63
N HIS A 150 -14.15 11.26 10.95
CA HIS A 150 -13.98 10.06 11.79
C HIS A 150 -15.05 8.98 11.54
N LYS A 151 -16.25 9.36 11.09
CA LYS A 151 -17.37 8.42 10.83
C LYS A 151 -17.10 7.53 9.62
N PHE A 152 -16.18 7.93 8.75
CA PHE A 152 -15.81 7.20 7.53
C PHE A 152 -14.56 6.32 7.70
N LEU A 153 -13.87 6.45 8.84
CA LEU A 153 -12.73 5.60 9.14
C LEU A 153 -13.23 4.21 9.57
N LEU A 154 -12.65 3.19 8.99
CA LEU A 154 -12.98 1.83 9.35
C LEU A 154 -12.41 1.49 10.75
N PRO A 155 -13.07 0.61 11.51
CA PRO A 155 -12.49 0.06 12.72
C PRO A 155 -11.11 -0.53 12.45
N TYR A 156 -10.19 -0.38 13.42
CA TYR A 156 -8.80 -0.82 13.28
C TYR A 156 -8.64 -2.26 12.79
N ASP A 157 -9.44 -3.18 13.33
CA ASP A 157 -9.37 -4.60 12.98
C ASP A 157 -9.70 -4.86 11.50
N TYR A 158 -10.65 -4.11 10.94
CA TYR A 158 -10.98 -4.17 9.51
C TYR A 158 -9.83 -3.66 8.64
N GLU A 159 -9.25 -2.51 9.01
CA GLU A 159 -8.10 -1.96 8.30
C GLU A 159 -6.90 -2.90 8.38
N LEU A 160 -6.64 -3.48 9.55
CA LEU A 160 -5.58 -4.45 9.74
C LEU A 160 -5.74 -5.66 8.82
N GLN A 161 -6.93 -6.26 8.74
CA GLN A 161 -7.21 -7.39 7.84
C GLN A 161 -6.99 -7.01 6.36
N ARG A 162 -7.39 -5.81 5.97
CA ARG A 162 -7.16 -5.29 4.60
C ARG A 162 -5.67 -5.15 4.31
N CYS A 163 -4.89 -4.65 5.24
CA CYS A 163 -3.43 -4.58 5.12
C CYS A 163 -2.79 -5.98 5.07
N GLN A 164 -3.24 -6.91 5.90
CA GLN A 164 -2.76 -8.28 5.96
C GLN A 164 -2.99 -9.06 4.66
N ARG A 165 -3.99 -8.68 3.86
CA ARG A 165 -4.20 -9.23 2.52
C ARG A 165 -3.00 -9.02 1.58
N TYR A 166 -2.20 -7.97 1.82
CA TYR A 166 -1.04 -7.60 1.00
C TYR A 166 0.29 -7.95 1.66
N TYR A 167 0.35 -7.85 2.97
CA TYR A 167 1.59 -8.02 3.71
C TYR A 167 1.31 -8.53 5.11
N GLU A 168 2.02 -9.58 5.51
CA GLU A 168 1.91 -10.15 6.84
C GLU A 168 3.26 -10.76 7.28
N ILE A 169 3.54 -10.66 8.56
CA ILE A 169 4.66 -11.33 9.20
C ILE A 169 4.09 -12.40 10.13
N THR A 170 4.36 -13.67 9.82
CA THR A 170 3.97 -14.80 10.66
C THR A 170 5.19 -15.29 11.43
N ARG A 171 4.99 -15.62 12.72
CA ARG A 171 6.04 -16.21 13.54
C ARG A 171 5.92 -17.73 13.47
N HIS A 172 7.00 -18.36 13.03
CA HIS A 172 7.16 -19.81 13.01
C HIS A 172 8.09 -20.21 14.14
N PHE A 173 7.73 -21.26 14.84
CA PHE A 173 8.51 -21.74 15.98
C PHE A 173 8.47 -23.28 16.04
N TRP A 174 9.59 -23.87 16.31
CA TRP A 174 9.72 -25.28 16.64
C TRP A 174 10.61 -25.44 17.87
N ASN A 175 10.19 -26.30 18.77
CA ASN A 175 10.96 -26.68 19.97
C ASN A 175 10.74 -28.15 20.22
N GLY A 176 11.82 -28.88 20.39
CA GLY A 176 11.75 -30.32 20.61
C GLY A 176 13.13 -30.99 20.62
N VAL A 177 13.13 -32.30 20.57
CA VAL A 177 14.35 -33.11 20.46
C VAL A 177 14.53 -33.47 18.99
N SER A 178 15.72 -33.18 18.44
CA SER A 178 16.03 -33.59 17.07
C SER A 178 16.27 -35.10 17.00
N ALA A 179 15.60 -35.79 16.07
CA ALA A 179 15.73 -37.24 15.90
C ALA A 179 17.02 -37.66 15.21
N GLY A 180 17.73 -36.74 14.56
CA GLY A 180 18.98 -37.03 13.85
C GLY A 180 19.48 -35.89 13.01
N ALA A 181 20.67 -35.98 12.48
CA ALA A 181 21.22 -35.05 11.51
C ALA A 181 20.46 -35.11 10.18
N LEU A 182 20.35 -33.96 9.51
CA LEU A 182 19.71 -33.84 8.22
C LEU A 182 18.19 -34.11 8.18
N HIS A 183 17.55 -34.16 9.35
CA HIS A 183 16.07 -34.23 9.38
C HIS A 183 15.44 -32.89 9.09
N ASN A 184 14.41 -32.92 8.24
CA ASN A 184 13.59 -31.75 7.93
C ASN A 184 12.49 -31.58 8.99
N TYR A 185 12.41 -30.39 9.52
CA TYR A 185 11.33 -29.98 10.40
C TYR A 185 10.54 -28.87 9.74
N SER A 186 9.24 -28.82 9.92
CA SER A 186 8.39 -27.80 9.34
C SER A 186 7.45 -27.20 10.36
N SER A 187 7.16 -25.93 10.20
CA SER A 187 6.13 -25.22 10.91
C SER A 187 5.23 -24.51 9.90
N SER A 188 3.93 -24.69 10.01
CA SER A 188 2.94 -24.05 9.13
C SER A 188 2.02 -23.16 9.94
N VAL A 189 1.72 -21.98 9.42
CA VAL A 189 0.83 -20.99 10.04
C VAL A 189 -0.12 -20.45 8.98
N GLY A 190 -1.42 -20.47 9.28
CA GLY A 190 -2.43 -19.82 8.45
C GLY A 190 -2.32 -18.30 8.51
N PHE A 191 -2.62 -17.62 7.41
CA PHE A 191 -2.70 -16.17 7.41
C PHE A 191 -3.98 -15.68 8.09
N ALA A 192 -3.92 -14.51 8.70
CA ALA A 192 -5.09 -13.85 9.27
C ALA A 192 -6.09 -13.41 8.18
N ALA A 193 -5.59 -13.14 6.98
CA ALA A 193 -6.41 -12.86 5.80
C ALA A 193 -5.82 -13.54 4.56
N ALA A 194 -6.68 -14.11 3.71
CA ALA A 194 -6.25 -14.67 2.43
C ALA A 194 -5.53 -13.61 1.59
N LYS A 195 -4.35 -13.97 1.05
CA LYS A 195 -3.56 -13.05 0.23
C LYS A 195 -4.24 -12.80 -1.12
N ARG A 196 -4.06 -11.61 -1.67
CA ARG A 196 -4.65 -11.24 -2.98
C ARG A 196 -4.08 -12.05 -4.15
N THR A 197 -2.86 -12.50 -4.04
CA THR A 197 -2.13 -13.33 -5.02
C THR A 197 -1.11 -14.17 -4.27
N LEU A 198 -0.48 -15.13 -4.96
CA LEU A 198 0.61 -15.89 -4.38
C LEU A 198 1.70 -14.94 -3.87
N PRO A 199 1.97 -14.90 -2.56
CA PRO A 199 2.96 -13.99 -2.01
C PRO A 199 4.39 -14.46 -2.29
N SER A 200 5.33 -13.52 -2.34
CA SER A 200 6.73 -13.84 -2.16
C SER A 200 7.03 -14.03 -0.67
N PHE A 201 7.90 -14.96 -0.38
CA PHE A 201 8.28 -15.31 1.00
C PHE A 201 9.75 -14.96 1.25
N SER A 202 10.02 -14.42 2.44
CA SER A 202 11.38 -14.20 2.92
C SER A 202 11.45 -14.40 4.42
N PHE A 203 12.63 -14.69 4.94
CA PHE A 203 12.86 -14.70 6.37
C PHE A 203 13.20 -13.29 6.88
N GLY A 204 12.57 -12.90 7.97
CA GLY A 204 13.00 -11.79 8.80
C GLY A 204 14.02 -12.25 9.86
N SER A 205 13.82 -11.84 11.10
CA SER A 205 14.68 -12.27 12.20
C SER A 205 14.56 -13.78 12.41
N GLN A 206 15.69 -14.48 12.50
CA GLN A 206 15.78 -15.89 12.85
C GLN A 206 16.47 -16.05 14.20
N THR A 207 15.98 -16.99 15.00
CA THR A 207 16.60 -17.39 16.25
C THR A 207 16.86 -18.90 16.15
N ASN A 208 18.10 -19.29 16.10
CA ASN A 208 18.50 -20.67 15.88
C ASN A 208 19.31 -21.17 17.08
N SER A 209 19.11 -22.43 17.45
CA SER A 209 20.15 -23.14 18.22
C SER A 209 21.34 -23.42 17.30
N ALA A 210 22.49 -23.77 17.89
CA ALA A 210 23.72 -24.04 17.12
C ALA A 210 23.58 -25.19 16.09
N ARG A 211 22.50 -25.97 16.18
CA ARG A 211 22.23 -27.12 15.31
C ARG A 211 21.30 -26.82 14.12
N PHE A 212 20.72 -25.63 14.08
CA PHE A 212 19.87 -25.15 12.96
C PHE A 212 20.56 -23.97 12.27
N PRO A 213 21.51 -24.17 11.37
CA PRO A 213 22.14 -23.07 10.66
C PRO A 213 21.11 -22.38 9.74
N SER A 214 21.13 -21.06 9.70
CA SER A 214 20.17 -20.24 8.92
C SER A 214 20.14 -20.57 7.43
N ALA A 215 21.26 -21.03 6.90
CA ALA A 215 21.40 -21.36 5.47
C ALA A 215 20.58 -22.58 5.01
N SER A 216 20.06 -23.40 5.95
CA SER A 216 19.24 -24.57 5.62
C SER A 216 17.73 -24.34 5.75
N SER A 217 17.30 -23.11 5.95
CA SER A 217 15.88 -22.77 6.10
C SER A 217 15.29 -22.31 4.78
N ALA A 218 14.05 -22.73 4.50
CA ALA A 218 13.27 -22.29 3.35
C ALA A 218 11.86 -21.87 3.79
N ALA A 219 11.33 -20.84 3.20
CA ALA A 219 9.95 -20.42 3.40
C ALA A 219 9.15 -20.61 2.10
N THR A 220 7.96 -21.18 2.20
CA THR A 220 7.04 -21.42 1.09
C THR A 220 5.60 -21.30 1.59
N GLY A 221 4.64 -21.37 0.70
CA GLY A 221 3.22 -21.35 1.08
C GLY A 221 2.32 -21.07 -0.12
N ASP A 222 1.08 -20.72 0.19
CA ASP A 222 0.05 -20.33 -0.78
C ASP A 222 -0.65 -19.03 -0.34
N ILE A 223 -1.83 -18.77 -0.86
CA ILE A 223 -2.61 -17.58 -0.48
C ILE A 223 -3.27 -17.68 0.91
N LEU A 224 -3.28 -18.84 1.52
CA LEU A 224 -3.95 -19.12 2.80
C LEU A 224 -2.97 -19.25 3.97
N GLY A 225 -1.70 -19.57 3.69
CA GLY A 225 -0.73 -19.77 4.75
C GLY A 225 0.72 -19.85 4.28
N ALA A 226 1.62 -19.79 5.24
CA ALA A 226 3.06 -19.96 5.04
C ALA A 226 3.59 -21.17 5.80
N SER A 227 4.58 -21.82 5.23
CA SER A 227 5.34 -22.89 5.87
C SER A 227 6.82 -22.55 5.88
N ALA A 228 7.46 -22.79 7.00
CA ALA A 228 8.91 -22.71 7.12
C ALA A 228 9.48 -24.11 7.31
N VAL A 229 10.46 -24.47 6.50
CA VAL A 229 11.18 -25.74 6.57
C VAL A 229 12.61 -25.45 6.98
N TYR A 230 13.14 -26.23 7.90
CA TYR A 230 14.52 -26.14 8.37
C TYR A 230 15.11 -27.53 8.56
N VAL A 231 16.41 -27.62 8.43
CA VAL A 231 17.15 -28.87 8.50
C VAL A 231 18.10 -28.84 9.68
N ALA A 232 18.05 -29.84 10.54
CA ALA A 232 19.01 -29.98 11.62
C ALA A 232 20.38 -30.40 11.08
N ALA A 233 21.45 -29.76 11.52
CA ALA A 233 22.81 -30.07 11.10
C ALA A 233 23.44 -31.25 11.90
N SER A 234 22.91 -31.57 13.07
CA SER A 234 23.41 -32.66 13.96
C SER A 234 22.27 -33.34 14.67
N SER A 235 22.52 -34.56 15.18
CA SER A 235 21.54 -35.40 15.87
C SER A 235 21.57 -35.24 17.39
N GLY A 236 20.40 -35.39 18.02
CA GLY A 236 20.19 -35.57 19.48
C GLY A 236 20.25 -34.29 20.30
N GLY A 237 19.35 -34.16 21.27
CA GLY A 237 19.25 -33.07 22.22
C GLY A 237 18.10 -32.13 22.02
N ASN A 238 17.85 -31.26 23.00
CA ASN A 238 16.81 -30.23 22.95
C ASN A 238 17.22 -29.13 21.99
N GLU A 239 16.35 -28.82 21.05
CA GLU A 239 16.57 -27.83 19.98
C GLU A 239 15.42 -26.82 19.93
N ALA A 240 15.74 -25.61 19.55
CA ALA A 240 14.77 -24.57 19.26
C ALA A 240 15.12 -23.85 17.97
N TRP A 241 14.11 -23.56 17.19
CA TRP A 241 14.20 -22.73 16.02
C TRP A 241 13.00 -21.80 15.99
N GLY A 242 13.22 -20.57 15.58
CA GLY A 242 12.16 -19.60 15.38
C GLY A 242 12.53 -18.64 14.28
N ALA A 243 11.57 -18.26 13.48
CA ALA A 243 11.74 -17.23 12.46
C ALA A 243 10.46 -16.43 12.22
N ASN A 244 10.63 -15.20 11.83
CA ASN A 244 9.58 -14.42 11.23
C ASN A 244 9.60 -14.69 9.71
N VAL A 245 8.49 -15.20 9.18
CA VAL A 245 8.30 -15.33 7.74
C VAL A 245 7.51 -14.14 7.25
N ILE A 246 8.10 -13.40 6.33
CA ILE A 246 7.50 -12.22 5.70
C ILE A 246 6.81 -12.68 4.42
N SER A 247 5.51 -12.44 4.35
CA SER A 247 4.67 -12.76 3.18
C SER A 247 4.25 -11.47 2.50
N ASN A 248 4.69 -11.26 1.27
CA ASN A 248 4.45 -10.03 0.51
C ASN A 248 3.69 -10.33 -0.79
N ALA A 249 2.46 -9.89 -0.85
CA ALA A 249 1.56 -9.98 -2.01
C ALA A 249 1.19 -8.59 -2.55
N ARG A 250 2.07 -7.60 -2.37
CA ARG A 250 1.90 -6.24 -2.89
C ARG A 250 1.90 -6.24 -4.42
N MET A 251 1.26 -5.25 -5.00
CA MET A 251 1.38 -4.96 -6.42
C MET A 251 2.76 -4.36 -6.70
N SER A 252 3.43 -4.87 -7.70
CA SER A 252 4.67 -4.34 -8.25
C SER A 252 4.38 -3.29 -9.31
#